data_278a2b5f4a2ddec93245e5d8c5b3655d
#
_entry.id   278a2b5f4a2ddec93245e5d8c5b3655d
#
_cell.length_a   1.000
_cell.length_b   1.000
_cell.length_c   1.000
_cell.angle_alpha   90.00
_cell.angle_beta   90.00
_cell.angle_gamma   90.00
#
_symmetry.space_group_name_H-M   'P 1'
#
loop_
_entity.id
_entity.type
_entity.pdbx_description
1 polymer ?
#
loop_
_entity_poly.entity_id
_entity_poly.type
_entity_poly.pdbx_seq_one_letter_code
_entity_poly.pdbx_strand_id
1 'polypeptide(L)'
;MDLNFNQEELAFREQVREFIATHLPADIRERMRRGDDSHIRDDIENWQKILHAQGWGAPAWPVEFGGTGWSKTQQFIFENECALGDAPAQLAFGVKMVAPVLMRFGSPEQQQYFLPRILAAEDWWCQGYSEPGSGSDLASLKMKAERDGDEYVLNGQKVWNTRGQFADWIFCLVRTDSSG
;
A
#
# COMPACT_ATOMS: atom_id res chain seq x y z
N MET A 1 -4.33 -27.68 16.72
CA MET A 1 -3.48 -26.69 16.01
C MET A 1 -2.74 -25.92 17.07
N ASP A 2 -1.42 -25.93 17.08
CA ASP A 2 -0.63 -25.06 17.97
C ASP A 2 -0.55 -23.66 17.34
N LEU A 3 -0.95 -22.64 18.07
CA LEU A 3 -0.95 -21.24 17.67
C LEU A 3 0.20 -20.45 18.33
N ASN A 4 1.06 -21.12 19.08
CA ASN A 4 2.20 -20.49 19.72
C ASN A 4 3.32 -20.25 18.70
N PHE A 5 3.98 -19.12 18.81
CA PHE A 5 5.18 -18.83 18.03
C PHE A 5 6.33 -19.72 18.50
N ASN A 6 7.11 -20.22 17.55
CA ASN A 6 8.36 -20.92 17.82
C ASN A 6 9.47 -19.95 18.27
N GLN A 7 10.65 -20.47 18.62
CA GLN A 7 11.77 -19.65 19.14
C GLN A 7 12.28 -18.64 18.13
N GLU A 8 12.33 -19.00 16.85
CA GLU A 8 12.78 -18.09 15.76
C GLU A 8 11.77 -16.96 15.54
N GLU A 9 10.49 -17.27 15.57
CA GLU A 9 9.39 -16.31 15.44
C GLU A 9 9.33 -15.37 16.65
N LEU A 10 9.60 -15.87 17.87
CA LEU A 10 9.72 -15.05 19.06
C LEU A 10 10.92 -14.11 18.99
N ALA A 11 12.07 -14.59 18.53
CA ALA A 11 13.27 -13.76 18.33
C ALA A 11 13.01 -12.67 17.27
N PHE A 12 12.37 -13.03 16.16
CA PHE A 12 11.98 -12.07 15.12
C PHE A 12 11.01 -11.01 15.67
N ARG A 13 10.04 -11.41 16.49
CA ARG A 13 9.13 -10.48 17.14
C ARG A 13 9.85 -9.45 18.00
N GLU A 14 10.82 -9.88 18.81
CA GLU A 14 11.62 -8.96 19.62
C GLU A 14 12.47 -8.03 18.75
N GLN A 15 13.04 -8.52 17.65
CA GLN A 15 13.75 -7.68 16.68
C GLN A 15 12.85 -6.58 16.09
N VAL A 16 11.61 -6.92 15.72
CA VAL A 16 10.64 -5.93 15.20
C VAL A 16 10.28 -4.89 16.27
N ARG A 17 10.04 -5.32 17.51
CA ARG A 17 9.77 -4.43 18.65
C ARG A 17 10.89 -3.44 18.90
N GLU A 18 12.11 -3.94 18.96
CA GLU A 18 13.30 -3.12 19.16
C GLU A 18 13.48 -2.10 18.02
N PHE A 19 13.27 -2.54 16.78
CA PHE A 19 13.32 -1.65 15.63
C PHE A 19 12.29 -0.53 15.74
N ILE A 20 11.03 -0.83 16.05
CA ILE A 20 9.97 0.17 16.21
C ILE A 20 10.29 1.10 17.39
N ALA A 21 10.74 0.55 18.51
CA ALA A 21 11.08 1.35 19.70
C ALA A 21 12.19 2.36 19.41
N THR A 22 13.15 1.98 18.57
CA THR A 22 14.34 2.78 18.26
C THR A 22 14.13 3.78 17.14
N HIS A 23 13.35 3.41 16.09
CA HIS A 23 13.31 4.17 14.84
C HIS A 23 11.99 4.91 14.60
N LEU A 24 10.88 4.52 15.27
CA LEU A 24 9.63 5.28 15.15
C LEU A 24 9.74 6.59 15.93
N PRO A 25 9.65 7.76 15.25
CA PRO A 25 9.68 9.06 15.92
C PRO A 25 8.60 9.19 16.99
N ALA A 26 8.97 9.73 18.16
CA ALA A 26 8.09 9.79 19.32
C ALA A 26 6.83 10.64 19.08
N ASP A 27 6.96 11.71 18.29
CA ASP A 27 5.85 12.58 17.92
C ASP A 27 4.86 11.89 16.96
N ILE A 28 5.34 11.09 16.01
CA ILE A 28 4.50 10.25 15.13
C ILE A 28 3.75 9.23 15.98
N ARG A 29 4.45 8.51 16.85
CA ARG A 29 3.82 7.54 17.77
C ARG A 29 2.70 8.19 18.61
N GLU A 30 2.97 9.37 19.16
CA GLU A 30 1.98 10.04 20.00
C GLU A 30 0.75 10.50 19.20
N ARG A 31 0.92 11.01 17.95
CA ARG A 31 -0.21 11.33 17.06
C ARG A 31 -1.02 10.10 16.73
N MET A 32 -0.38 9.00 16.33
CA MET A 32 -1.07 7.74 16.00
C MET A 32 -1.87 7.22 17.19
N ARG A 33 -1.29 7.22 18.39
CA ARG A 33 -1.95 6.77 19.62
C ARG A 33 -3.19 7.60 19.96
N ARG A 34 -3.17 8.89 19.65
CA ARG A 34 -4.30 9.82 19.89
C ARG A 34 -5.32 9.83 18.77
N GLY A 35 -5.07 9.19 17.64
CA GLY A 35 -5.89 9.31 16.44
C GLY A 35 -5.85 10.72 15.83
N ASP A 36 -4.72 11.40 15.96
CA ASP A 36 -4.51 12.73 15.40
C ASP A 36 -4.03 12.63 13.95
N ASP A 37 -4.92 12.89 13.01
CA ASP A 37 -4.69 12.81 11.56
C ASP A 37 -4.12 14.12 10.96
N SER A 38 -3.79 15.12 11.76
CA SER A 38 -3.35 16.44 11.27
C SER A 38 -2.11 16.41 10.38
N HIS A 39 -1.24 15.39 10.56
CA HIS A 39 -0.01 15.17 9.81
C HIS A 39 0.04 13.79 9.15
N ILE A 40 -1.10 13.17 8.91
CA ILE A 40 -1.17 11.74 8.51
C ILE A 40 -0.39 11.41 7.24
N ARG A 41 -0.30 12.33 6.28
CA ARG A 41 0.51 12.15 5.08
C ARG A 41 1.99 12.04 5.44
N ASP A 42 2.51 13.05 6.10
CA ASP A 42 3.93 13.15 6.45
C ASP A 42 4.36 12.00 7.37
N ASP A 43 3.50 11.63 8.32
CA ASP A 43 3.76 10.54 9.27
C ASP A 43 3.87 9.19 8.57
N ILE A 44 2.97 8.90 7.62
CA ILE A 44 3.02 7.67 6.83
C ILE A 44 4.23 7.66 5.90
N GLU A 45 4.53 8.76 5.20
CA GLU A 45 5.70 8.86 4.34
C GLU A 45 7.00 8.66 5.11
N ASN A 46 7.15 9.34 6.24
CA ASN A 46 8.35 9.22 7.07
C ASN A 46 8.55 7.80 7.57
N TRP A 47 7.49 7.16 8.06
CA TRP A 47 7.57 5.77 8.49
C TRP A 47 7.91 4.82 7.34
N GLN A 48 7.27 4.98 6.18
CA GLN A 48 7.57 4.17 4.99
C GLN A 48 9.03 4.33 4.54
N LYS A 49 9.59 5.55 4.58
CA LYS A 49 11.01 5.80 4.27
C LYS A 49 11.94 5.11 5.26
N ILE A 50 11.61 5.13 6.55
CA ILE A 50 12.36 4.40 7.59
C ILE A 50 12.33 2.89 7.32
N LEU A 51 11.15 2.34 7.04
CA LEU A 51 10.99 0.94 6.69
C LEU A 51 11.72 0.57 5.40
N HIS A 52 11.66 1.43 4.38
CA HIS A 52 12.37 1.23 3.12
C HIS A 52 13.90 1.17 3.32
N ALA A 53 14.45 2.10 4.10
CA ALA A 53 15.87 2.11 4.42
C ALA A 53 16.35 0.84 5.15
N GLN A 54 15.48 0.21 5.93
CA GLN A 54 15.72 -1.08 6.60
C GLN A 54 15.55 -2.29 5.66
N GLY A 55 14.98 -2.11 4.46
CA GLY A 55 14.58 -3.19 3.58
C GLY A 55 13.23 -3.83 3.94
N TRP A 56 12.41 -3.17 4.76
CA TRP A 56 11.12 -3.65 5.26
C TRP A 56 9.92 -2.90 4.65
N GLY A 57 10.16 -2.09 3.62
CA GLY A 57 9.14 -1.23 3.01
C GLY A 57 7.97 -1.95 2.34
N ALA A 58 8.18 -3.19 1.88
CA ALA A 58 7.14 -4.00 1.26
C ALA A 58 7.30 -5.49 1.60
N PRO A 59 6.95 -5.91 2.84
CA PRO A 59 7.22 -7.26 3.32
C PRO A 59 6.62 -8.40 2.48
N ALA A 60 5.50 -8.13 1.82
CA ALA A 60 4.78 -9.13 1.03
C ALA A 60 5.20 -9.20 -0.44
N TRP A 61 6.08 -8.30 -0.89
CA TRP A 61 6.55 -8.32 -2.27
C TRP A 61 7.52 -9.46 -2.53
N PRO A 62 7.63 -9.95 -3.79
CA PRO A 62 8.73 -10.81 -4.21
C PRO A 62 10.08 -10.14 -3.97
N VAL A 63 11.10 -10.94 -3.63
CA VAL A 63 12.44 -10.44 -3.27
C VAL A 63 13.05 -9.65 -4.42
N GLU A 64 12.84 -10.08 -5.67
CA GLU A 64 13.31 -9.41 -6.88
C GLU A 64 12.76 -7.99 -7.06
N PHE A 65 11.67 -7.65 -6.40
CA PHE A 65 11.09 -6.30 -6.39
C PHE A 65 11.32 -5.54 -5.07
N GLY A 66 12.21 -6.05 -4.20
CA GLY A 66 12.54 -5.39 -2.94
C GLY A 66 11.71 -5.86 -1.74
N GLY A 67 11.06 -7.03 -1.85
CA GLY A 67 10.39 -7.68 -0.73
C GLY A 67 11.38 -8.37 0.22
N THR A 68 10.92 -8.70 1.41
CA THR A 68 11.77 -9.21 2.51
C THR A 68 12.06 -10.71 2.42
N GLY A 69 11.30 -11.48 1.67
CA GLY A 69 11.35 -12.93 1.69
C GLY A 69 10.80 -13.57 2.97
N TRP A 70 10.13 -12.82 3.83
CA TRP A 70 9.57 -13.31 5.08
C TRP A 70 8.44 -14.32 4.88
N SER A 71 8.36 -15.29 5.80
CA SER A 71 7.21 -16.19 5.90
C SER A 71 5.92 -15.41 6.20
N LYS A 72 4.77 -16.05 5.98
CA LYS A 72 3.47 -15.43 6.34
C LYS A 72 3.35 -15.13 7.83
N THR A 73 3.93 -15.97 8.68
CA THR A 73 3.97 -15.74 10.12
C THR A 73 4.80 -14.50 10.45
N GLN A 74 5.98 -14.34 9.83
CA GLN A 74 6.81 -13.15 10.05
C GLN A 74 6.12 -11.87 9.55
N GLN A 75 5.46 -11.91 8.39
CA GLN A 75 4.66 -10.78 7.89
C GLN A 75 3.55 -10.40 8.88
N PHE A 76 2.84 -11.39 9.42
CA PHE A 76 1.82 -11.19 10.46
C PHE A 76 2.43 -10.58 11.74
N ILE A 77 3.55 -11.13 12.23
CA ILE A 77 4.25 -10.60 13.41
C ILE A 77 4.61 -9.13 13.17
N PHE A 78 5.21 -8.80 12.03
CA PHE A 78 5.59 -7.44 11.70
C PHE A 78 4.38 -6.48 11.69
N GLU A 79 3.30 -6.82 11.00
CA GLU A 79 2.10 -5.98 10.94
C GLU A 79 1.48 -5.79 12.33
N ASN A 80 1.42 -6.87 13.12
CA ASN A 80 0.87 -6.83 14.47
C ASN A 80 1.71 -5.98 15.42
N GLU A 81 3.04 -6.12 15.40
CA GLU A 81 3.92 -5.35 16.26
C GLU A 81 3.98 -3.87 15.84
N CYS A 82 3.87 -3.55 14.54
CA CYS A 82 3.69 -2.17 14.07
C CYS A 82 2.42 -1.55 14.64
N ALA A 83 1.30 -2.27 14.60
CA ALA A 83 0.03 -1.78 15.15
C ALA A 83 0.08 -1.61 16.68
N LEU A 84 0.68 -2.56 17.40
CA LEU A 84 0.85 -2.48 18.86
C LEU A 84 1.83 -1.39 19.30
N GLY A 85 2.78 -1.04 18.44
CA GLY A 85 3.76 0.01 18.67
C GLY A 85 3.31 1.40 18.26
N ASP A 86 2.02 1.56 17.89
CA ASP A 86 1.45 2.82 17.38
C ASP A 86 2.17 3.35 16.12
N ALA A 87 2.69 2.46 15.26
CA ALA A 87 3.30 2.85 14.01
C ALA A 87 2.22 3.15 12.95
N PRO A 88 2.45 4.14 12.05
CA PRO A 88 1.54 4.40 10.94
C PRO A 88 1.37 3.16 10.06
N ALA A 89 0.16 2.95 9.53
CA ALA A 89 -0.08 1.94 8.53
C ALA A 89 0.69 2.24 7.24
N GLN A 90 1.27 1.21 6.60
CA GLN A 90 1.94 1.38 5.32
C GLN A 90 0.99 1.87 4.22
N LEU A 91 1.55 2.47 3.16
CA LEU A 91 0.84 2.97 1.97
C LEU A 91 0.09 1.84 1.23
N ALA A 92 -1.13 1.54 1.66
CA ALA A 92 -1.88 0.38 1.19
C ALA A 92 -2.13 0.40 -0.32
N PHE A 93 -2.53 1.54 -0.88
CA PHE A 93 -2.91 1.64 -2.30
C PHE A 93 -1.73 1.44 -3.24
N GLY A 94 -0.56 2.00 -2.90
CA GLY A 94 0.68 1.76 -3.64
C GLY A 94 1.20 0.35 -3.40
N VAL A 95 1.58 0.05 -2.16
CA VAL A 95 2.33 -1.17 -1.81
C VAL A 95 1.49 -2.44 -1.91
N LYS A 96 0.22 -2.42 -1.44
CA LYS A 96 -0.60 -3.64 -1.33
C LYS A 96 -1.56 -3.85 -2.51
N MET A 97 -1.87 -2.80 -3.30
CA MET A 97 -2.90 -2.89 -4.33
C MET A 97 -2.36 -2.71 -5.75
N VAL A 98 -1.83 -1.55 -6.12
CA VAL A 98 -1.39 -1.31 -7.49
C VAL A 98 -0.07 -2.01 -7.82
N ALA A 99 0.88 -2.07 -6.91
CA ALA A 99 2.17 -2.70 -7.17
C ALA A 99 2.07 -4.17 -7.59
N PRO A 100 1.27 -5.05 -6.94
CA PRO A 100 1.06 -6.41 -7.42
C PRO A 100 0.50 -6.50 -8.84
N VAL A 101 -0.34 -5.53 -9.24
CA VAL A 101 -0.86 -5.44 -10.61
C VAL A 101 0.25 -5.06 -11.59
N LEU A 102 1.06 -4.06 -11.24
CA LEU A 102 2.22 -3.66 -12.05
C LEU A 102 3.24 -4.79 -12.19
N MET A 103 3.53 -5.52 -11.12
CA MET A 103 4.44 -6.68 -11.16
C MET A 103 3.93 -7.78 -12.08
N ARG A 104 2.62 -7.99 -12.16
CA ARG A 104 2.02 -9.07 -12.94
C ARG A 104 1.73 -8.69 -14.39
N PHE A 105 1.32 -7.45 -14.66
CA PHE A 105 0.75 -7.02 -15.92
C PHE A 105 1.41 -5.77 -16.51
N GLY A 106 2.19 -5.03 -15.73
CA GLY A 106 2.90 -3.85 -16.20
C GLY A 106 4.02 -4.20 -17.17
N SER A 107 4.32 -3.27 -18.10
CA SER A 107 5.52 -3.41 -18.92
C SER A 107 6.80 -3.27 -18.08
N PRO A 108 7.97 -3.74 -18.57
CA PRO A 108 9.23 -3.55 -17.87
C PRO A 108 9.51 -2.09 -17.50
N GLU A 109 9.17 -1.15 -18.39
CA GLU A 109 9.34 0.29 -18.19
C GLU A 109 8.43 0.81 -17.07
N GLN A 110 7.17 0.36 -17.02
CA GLN A 110 6.24 0.71 -15.95
C GLN A 110 6.71 0.15 -14.61
N GLN A 111 7.16 -1.09 -14.57
CA GLN A 111 7.70 -1.70 -13.35
C GLN A 111 8.93 -0.94 -12.86
N GLN A 112 9.87 -0.64 -13.75
CA GLN A 112 11.10 0.09 -13.42
C GLN A 112 10.83 1.52 -12.93
N TYR A 113 9.81 2.17 -13.47
CA TYR A 113 9.45 3.53 -13.09
C TYR A 113 8.69 3.59 -11.77
N PHE A 114 7.61 2.79 -11.63
CA PHE A 114 6.68 2.94 -10.51
C PHE A 114 7.08 2.19 -9.25
N LEU A 115 7.58 0.94 -9.37
CA LEU A 115 7.80 0.11 -8.18
C LEU A 115 8.81 0.70 -7.19
N PRO A 116 9.97 1.22 -7.61
CA PRO A 116 10.91 1.87 -6.70
C PRO A 116 10.32 3.11 -6.02
N ARG A 117 9.54 3.91 -6.75
CA ARG A 117 8.93 5.15 -6.24
C ARG A 117 7.83 4.86 -5.21
N ILE A 118 7.02 3.82 -5.45
CA ILE A 118 6.04 3.32 -4.47
C ILE A 118 6.74 2.86 -3.19
N LEU A 119 7.82 2.09 -3.34
CA LEU A 119 8.58 1.53 -2.21
C LEU A 119 9.24 2.62 -1.35
N ALA A 120 9.78 3.66 -2.01
CA ALA A 120 10.44 4.79 -1.38
C ALA A 120 9.47 5.87 -0.84
N ALA A 121 8.15 5.69 -1.00
CA ALA A 121 7.12 6.69 -0.69
C ALA A 121 7.31 8.02 -1.43
N GLU A 122 7.78 7.96 -2.67
CA GLU A 122 7.89 9.13 -3.56
C GLU A 122 6.56 9.40 -4.27
N ASP A 123 5.78 8.35 -4.54
CA ASP A 123 4.47 8.43 -5.18
C ASP A 123 3.36 7.96 -4.26
N TRP A 124 2.35 8.80 -4.08
CA TRP A 124 1.10 8.43 -3.43
C TRP A 124 0.07 7.98 -4.44
N TRP A 125 -0.55 6.84 -4.15
CA TRP A 125 -1.60 6.26 -4.98
C TRP A 125 -2.93 6.28 -4.26
N CYS A 126 -4.00 6.56 -4.99
CA CYS A 126 -5.36 6.31 -4.53
C CYS A 126 -6.10 5.35 -5.47
N GLN A 127 -7.21 4.81 -4.98
CA GLN A 127 -8.03 3.83 -5.69
C GLN A 127 -9.27 4.50 -6.28
N GLY A 128 -9.51 4.30 -7.58
CA GLY A 128 -10.70 4.74 -8.30
C GLY A 128 -11.60 3.56 -8.70
N TYR A 129 -12.31 2.97 -7.73
CA TYR A 129 -13.21 1.83 -7.97
C TYR A 129 -14.68 2.25 -7.94
N SER A 130 -15.15 2.73 -6.78
CA SER A 130 -16.56 3.07 -6.58
C SER A 130 -17.03 4.22 -7.46
N GLU A 131 -18.30 4.15 -7.86
CA GLU A 131 -19.02 5.18 -8.59
C GLU A 131 -20.27 5.57 -7.81
N PRO A 132 -20.97 6.69 -8.13
CA PRO A 132 -22.19 7.08 -7.42
C PRO A 132 -23.26 5.98 -7.40
N GLY A 133 -23.31 5.11 -8.41
CA GLY A 133 -24.27 4.01 -8.53
C GLY A 133 -23.64 2.61 -8.35
N SER A 134 -22.35 2.51 -7.98
CA SER A 134 -21.63 1.24 -7.91
C SER A 134 -20.61 1.28 -6.77
N GLY A 135 -20.92 0.58 -5.70
CA GLY A 135 -20.05 0.45 -4.52
C GLY A 135 -19.77 -1.01 -4.22
N SER A 136 -20.54 -1.63 -3.31
CA SER A 136 -20.40 -3.06 -2.99
C SER A 136 -20.66 -3.95 -4.21
N ASP A 137 -21.59 -3.58 -5.06
CA ASP A 137 -21.76 -4.17 -6.40
C ASP A 137 -20.81 -3.49 -7.40
N LEU A 138 -19.52 -3.79 -7.29
CA LEU A 138 -18.48 -3.21 -8.14
C LEU A 138 -18.61 -3.66 -9.60
N ALA A 139 -19.20 -4.83 -9.85
CA ALA A 139 -19.42 -5.33 -11.21
C ALA A 139 -20.36 -4.43 -12.03
N SER A 140 -21.21 -3.62 -11.38
CA SER A 140 -22.12 -2.67 -12.02
C SER A 140 -21.47 -1.34 -12.43
N LEU A 141 -20.16 -1.17 -12.27
CA LEU A 141 -19.46 0.06 -12.67
C LEU A 141 -19.71 0.42 -14.14
N LYS A 142 -19.77 1.71 -14.43
CA LYS A 142 -20.16 2.23 -15.75
C LYS A 142 -19.10 3.12 -16.42
N MET A 143 -18.10 3.59 -15.68
CA MET A 143 -17.04 4.42 -16.24
C MET A 143 -16.35 3.70 -17.39
N LYS A 144 -16.36 4.31 -18.58
CA LYS A 144 -15.80 3.73 -19.80
C LYS A 144 -14.38 4.19 -20.03
N ALA A 145 -13.60 3.32 -20.66
CA ALA A 145 -12.32 3.63 -21.26
C ALA A 145 -12.41 3.31 -22.76
N GLU A 146 -12.51 4.32 -23.58
CA GLU A 146 -12.59 4.21 -25.04
C GLU A 146 -11.21 4.44 -25.63
N ARG A 147 -10.74 3.53 -26.50
CA ARG A 147 -9.42 3.65 -27.10
C ARG A 147 -9.41 4.75 -28.16
N ASP A 148 -8.42 5.65 -28.07
CA ASP A 148 -8.14 6.70 -29.04
C ASP A 148 -6.64 6.67 -29.38
N GLY A 149 -6.29 6.01 -30.47
CA GLY A 149 -4.90 5.78 -30.87
C GLY A 149 -4.13 4.97 -29.84
N ASP A 150 -3.11 5.57 -29.22
CA ASP A 150 -2.27 4.95 -28.19
C ASP A 150 -2.72 5.28 -26.75
N GLU A 151 -3.85 6.01 -26.63
CA GLU A 151 -4.39 6.45 -25.34
C GLU A 151 -5.77 5.84 -25.09
N TYR A 152 -6.29 6.03 -23.85
CA TYR A 152 -7.67 5.75 -23.48
C TYR A 152 -8.34 7.03 -22.99
N VAL A 153 -9.50 7.33 -23.55
CA VAL A 153 -10.37 8.41 -23.07
C VAL A 153 -11.30 7.84 -22.00
N LEU A 154 -11.19 8.38 -20.78
CA LEU A 154 -12.00 7.95 -19.63
C LEU A 154 -13.19 8.88 -19.45
N ASN A 155 -14.42 8.33 -19.47
CA ASN A 155 -15.64 9.07 -19.24
C ASN A 155 -16.46 8.46 -18.10
N GLY A 156 -16.62 9.22 -17.01
CA GLY A 156 -17.35 8.79 -15.83
C GLY A 156 -16.91 9.52 -14.57
N GLN A 157 -17.36 9.02 -13.43
CA GLN A 157 -17.05 9.60 -12.12
C GLN A 157 -16.70 8.50 -11.13
N LYS A 158 -15.59 8.67 -10.41
CA LYS A 158 -15.22 7.87 -9.25
C LYS A 158 -15.48 8.64 -7.97
N VAL A 159 -15.88 7.93 -6.91
CA VAL A 159 -16.20 8.51 -5.59
C VAL A 159 -15.51 7.72 -4.48
N TRP A 160 -15.48 8.29 -3.28
CA TRP A 160 -14.92 7.64 -2.09
C TRP A 160 -13.44 7.26 -2.24
N ASN A 161 -12.68 8.10 -2.94
CA ASN A 161 -11.24 7.92 -3.14
C ASN A 161 -10.49 8.26 -1.85
N THR A 162 -10.41 7.31 -0.93
CA THR A 162 -9.71 7.50 0.35
C THR A 162 -8.31 8.07 0.13
N ARG A 163 -8.03 9.21 0.79
CA ARG A 163 -6.77 9.96 0.67
C ARG A 163 -6.46 10.46 -0.74
N GLY A 164 -7.47 10.56 -1.62
CA GLY A 164 -7.30 11.10 -2.96
C GLY A 164 -6.74 12.51 -3.00
N GLN A 165 -6.97 13.33 -1.94
CA GLN A 165 -6.42 14.67 -1.82
C GLN A 165 -4.89 14.71 -1.68
N PHE A 166 -4.25 13.58 -1.39
CA PHE A 166 -2.80 13.47 -1.24
C PHE A 166 -2.16 12.74 -2.43
N ALA A 167 -2.97 12.11 -3.30
CA ALA A 167 -2.47 11.19 -4.31
C ALA A 167 -1.86 11.92 -5.51
N ASP A 168 -0.71 11.42 -5.95
CA ASP A 168 -0.06 11.81 -7.21
C ASP A 168 -0.63 10.98 -8.36
N TRP A 169 -1.07 9.74 -8.08
CA TRP A 169 -1.57 8.77 -9.04
C TRP A 169 -2.87 8.13 -8.57
N ILE A 170 -3.72 7.77 -9.52
CA ILE A 170 -4.93 6.99 -9.30
C ILE A 170 -4.94 5.75 -10.19
N PHE A 171 -5.22 4.58 -9.62
CA PHE A 171 -5.53 3.39 -10.41
C PHE A 171 -7.03 3.18 -10.46
N CYS A 172 -7.57 3.11 -11.68
CA CYS A 172 -8.99 3.07 -11.94
C CYS A 172 -9.44 1.72 -12.48
N LEU A 173 -10.53 1.20 -11.95
CA LEU A 173 -11.26 0.11 -12.58
C LEU A 173 -12.31 0.70 -13.54
N VAL A 174 -12.19 0.36 -14.83
CA VAL A 174 -13.00 0.94 -15.90
C VAL A 174 -13.47 -0.15 -16.87
N ARG A 175 -14.51 0.13 -17.67
CA ARG A 175 -14.97 -0.78 -18.73
C ARG A 175 -14.30 -0.46 -20.04
N THR A 176 -13.59 -1.41 -20.58
CA THR A 176 -13.05 -1.38 -21.95
C THR A 176 -13.96 -2.08 -22.95
N ASP A 177 -14.90 -2.92 -22.46
CA ASP A 177 -15.90 -3.62 -23.26
C ASP A 177 -17.23 -3.63 -22.49
N SER A 178 -18.32 -3.42 -23.20
CA SER A 178 -19.70 -3.41 -22.67
C SER A 178 -20.58 -4.51 -23.32
N SER A 179 -19.97 -5.48 -24.00
CA SER A 179 -20.69 -6.54 -24.73
C SER A 179 -21.06 -7.76 -23.85
N GLY A 180 -20.81 -7.70 -22.52
CA GLY A 180 -21.14 -8.76 -21.57
C GLY A 180 -22.30 -8.43 -20.65
#